data_8ce67555a7a95c705aa9322f60dfd65c
#
_entry.id   8ce67555a7a95c705aa9322f60dfd65c
#
_cell.length_a   1.000
_cell.length_b   1.000
_cell.length_c   1.000
_cell.angle_alpha   90.00
_cell.angle_beta   90.00
_cell.angle_gamma   90.00
#
_symmetry.space_group_name_H-M   'P 1'
#
loop_
_entity.id
_entity.type
_entity.pdbx_description
1 polymer ?
#
loop_
_entity_poly.entity_id
_entity_poly.type
_entity_poly.pdbx_seq_one_letter_code
_entity_poly.pdbx_strand_id
1 'polypeptide(L)'
;MGDSAVNKWSAGMSYGPVLSQTDLYLLNTELQLNPILQGTSGGFHLLFNLVTGSTGGFNAEARDRDIPFTAKDEPATLPRVTDLIIITELSPWCTIVHNDRGVTMSDVCSTIWKEYTENCITEAEYNCLPARLQEQVKRVSQNNQTAGSWPGAMYYGTPAPNRYKRVDWLRDKIFFDGLQKKDTYASARLGFKAPNIFIMNLAS
;
A
#
# COMPACT_ATOMS: atom_id res chain seq x y z
N MET A 1 20.83 -28.95 19.51
CA MET A 1 19.42 -29.09 19.11
C MET A 1 18.96 -27.69 18.74
N GLY A 2 18.90 -27.40 17.44
CA GLY A 2 18.47 -26.09 16.98
C GLY A 2 16.97 -25.97 17.13
N ASP A 3 16.53 -25.00 17.93
CA ASP A 3 15.15 -24.60 18.00
C ASP A 3 14.77 -24.06 16.60
N SER A 4 14.07 -24.89 15.84
CA SER A 4 13.32 -24.42 14.66
C SER A 4 12.15 -23.60 15.20
N ALA A 5 12.40 -22.36 15.55
CA ALA A 5 11.32 -21.42 15.82
C ALA A 5 10.50 -21.31 14.54
N VAL A 6 9.37 -22.03 14.48
CA VAL A 6 8.38 -21.89 13.41
C VAL A 6 8.07 -20.40 13.33
N ASN A 7 8.42 -19.78 12.20
CA ASN A 7 8.20 -18.36 12.01
C ASN A 7 6.70 -18.09 12.22
N LYS A 8 6.35 -17.31 13.24
CA LYS A 8 4.94 -17.02 13.57
C LYS A 8 4.16 -16.38 12.40
N TRP A 9 4.86 -15.91 11.39
CA TRP A 9 4.30 -15.32 10.18
C TRP A 9 4.15 -16.29 9.02
N SER A 10 4.44 -17.59 9.19
CA SER A 10 4.35 -18.56 8.10
C SER A 10 2.99 -18.54 7.41
N ALA A 11 2.98 -18.70 6.09
CA ALA A 11 1.77 -18.79 5.31
C ALA A 11 0.94 -20.02 5.69
N GLY A 12 -0.38 -19.92 5.66
CA GLY A 12 -1.30 -21.04 5.87
C GLY A 12 -2.37 -20.83 6.93
N MET A 13 -3.25 -21.82 7.06
CA MET A 13 -4.44 -21.75 7.92
C MET A 13 -4.20 -22.11 9.39
N SER A 14 -2.96 -22.34 9.81
CA SER A 14 -2.59 -22.89 11.12
C SER A 14 -2.66 -21.87 12.28
N TYR A 15 -3.02 -20.61 12.03
CA TYR A 15 -2.87 -19.51 12.99
C TYR A 15 -4.19 -18.94 13.50
N GLY A 16 -5.06 -19.78 13.98
CA GLY A 16 -6.30 -19.35 14.61
C GLY A 16 -7.35 -18.81 13.62
N PRO A 17 -8.47 -18.31 14.12
CA PRO A 17 -9.54 -17.74 13.29
C PRO A 17 -9.09 -16.46 12.61
N VAL A 18 -9.75 -16.15 11.49
CA VAL A 18 -9.66 -14.83 10.85
C VAL A 18 -10.72 -13.93 11.48
N LEU A 19 -10.32 -12.79 12.00
CA LEU A 19 -11.21 -11.87 12.70
C LEU A 19 -11.88 -10.91 11.70
N SER A 20 -13.19 -10.83 11.79
CA SER A 20 -13.97 -9.81 11.08
C SER A 20 -13.88 -8.43 11.75
N GLN A 21 -14.37 -7.40 11.09
CA GLN A 21 -14.50 -6.06 11.69
C GLN A 21 -15.32 -6.09 12.98
N THR A 22 -16.37 -6.92 13.03
CA THR A 22 -17.21 -7.08 14.22
C THR A 22 -16.43 -7.75 15.35
N ASP A 23 -15.64 -8.79 15.05
CA ASP A 23 -14.82 -9.48 16.05
C ASP A 23 -13.78 -8.52 16.64
N LEU A 24 -13.13 -7.71 15.80
CA LEU A 24 -12.16 -6.71 16.26
C LEU A 24 -12.78 -5.71 17.22
N TYR A 25 -14.01 -5.27 16.94
CA TYR A 25 -14.75 -4.37 17.82
C TYR A 25 -15.13 -5.01 19.15
N LEU A 26 -15.68 -6.23 19.11
CA LEU A 26 -16.13 -6.95 20.32
C LEU A 26 -14.99 -7.39 21.21
N LEU A 27 -13.89 -7.86 20.63
CA LEU A 27 -12.75 -8.38 21.36
C LEU A 27 -11.76 -7.30 21.80
N ASN A 28 -11.89 -6.08 21.27
CA ASN A 28 -10.94 -4.98 21.46
C ASN A 28 -9.48 -5.43 21.27
N THR A 29 -9.25 -6.25 20.24
CA THR A 29 -7.96 -6.91 20.00
C THR A 29 -6.99 -5.97 19.30
N GLU A 30 -5.78 -5.85 19.82
CA GLU A 30 -4.69 -5.18 19.12
C GLU A 30 -4.13 -6.08 18.02
N LEU A 31 -3.80 -5.46 16.88
CA LEU A 31 -3.20 -6.13 15.75
C LEU A 31 -1.69 -5.86 15.70
N GLN A 32 -0.93 -6.93 15.56
CA GLN A 32 0.48 -6.86 15.23
C GLN A 32 0.64 -6.84 13.71
N LEU A 33 1.24 -5.81 13.18
CA LEU A 33 1.55 -5.73 11.75
C LEU A 33 2.79 -6.57 11.42
N ASN A 34 2.83 -7.19 10.23
CA ASN A 34 4.00 -7.91 9.76
C ASN A 34 5.23 -6.98 9.70
N PRO A 35 6.39 -7.40 10.24
CA PRO A 35 7.61 -6.58 10.25
C PRO A 35 8.07 -6.09 8.88
N ILE A 36 7.79 -6.86 7.81
CA ILE A 36 8.10 -6.45 6.43
C ILE A 36 7.24 -5.24 6.04
N LEU A 37 5.93 -5.24 6.36
CA LEU A 37 5.06 -4.10 6.10
C LEU A 37 5.37 -2.90 7.01
N GLN A 38 5.95 -3.12 8.18
CA GLN A 38 6.41 -2.04 9.06
C GLN A 38 7.75 -1.42 8.61
N GLY A 39 8.48 -2.09 7.72
CA GLY A 39 9.86 -1.71 7.39
C GLY A 39 10.87 -1.99 8.52
N THR A 40 10.54 -2.86 9.47
CA THR A 40 11.38 -3.20 10.64
C THR A 40 12.01 -4.59 10.56
N SER A 41 11.83 -5.29 9.44
CA SER A 41 12.46 -6.60 9.21
C SER A 41 13.97 -6.45 9.00
N GLY A 42 14.78 -7.11 9.83
CA GLY A 42 16.24 -7.02 9.75
C GLY A 42 16.87 -7.68 8.52
N GLY A 43 16.16 -8.61 7.88
CA GLY A 43 16.71 -9.40 6.76
C GLY A 43 16.10 -9.09 5.39
N PHE A 44 15.02 -8.31 5.32
CA PHE A 44 14.31 -8.01 4.07
C PHE A 44 13.60 -6.66 4.14
N HIS A 45 13.97 -5.75 3.25
CA HIS A 45 13.27 -4.49 3.03
C HIS A 45 12.43 -4.59 1.76
N LEU A 46 11.12 -4.41 1.90
CA LEU A 46 10.18 -4.44 0.78
C LEU A 46 10.38 -3.21 -0.12
N LEU A 47 10.69 -3.47 -1.38
CA LEU A 47 10.61 -2.48 -2.45
C LEU A 47 9.32 -2.72 -3.22
N PHE A 48 8.37 -1.81 -3.10
CA PHE A 48 7.12 -1.86 -3.82
C PHE A 48 6.88 -0.53 -4.53
N ASN A 49 6.80 -0.57 -5.86
CA ASN A 49 6.54 0.59 -6.70
C ASN A 49 5.05 0.66 -7.06
N LEU A 50 4.38 1.72 -6.65
CA LEU A 50 2.94 1.90 -6.85
C LEU A 50 2.55 2.16 -8.32
N VAL A 51 3.48 2.61 -9.17
CA VAL A 51 3.22 2.83 -10.61
C VAL A 51 3.20 1.51 -11.36
N THR A 52 4.20 0.67 -11.15
CA THR A 52 4.39 -0.57 -11.90
C THR A 52 3.75 -1.78 -11.23
N GLY A 53 3.43 -1.71 -9.94
CA GLY A 53 3.00 -2.86 -9.15
C GLY A 53 4.12 -3.87 -8.85
N SER A 54 5.34 -3.56 -9.28
CA SER A 54 6.48 -4.45 -9.04
C SER A 54 6.84 -4.51 -7.57
N THR A 55 7.03 -5.71 -7.07
CA THR A 55 7.47 -6.00 -5.71
C THR A 55 8.77 -6.78 -5.75
N GLY A 56 9.68 -6.40 -4.89
CA GLY A 56 10.97 -7.06 -4.66
C GLY A 56 11.50 -6.63 -3.31
N GLY A 57 12.77 -6.81 -3.08
CA GLY A 57 13.38 -6.33 -1.85
C GLY A 57 14.89 -6.33 -1.90
N PHE A 58 15.47 -5.88 -0.83
CA PHE A 58 16.90 -5.93 -0.61
C PHE A 58 17.19 -6.27 0.85
N ASN A 59 18.37 -6.83 1.07
CA ASN A 59 18.92 -6.99 2.41
C ASN A 59 20.02 -5.92 2.63
N ALA A 60 19.78 -5.03 3.57
CA ALA A 60 20.73 -3.96 3.89
C ALA A 60 22.10 -4.49 4.38
N GLU A 61 22.12 -5.65 5.04
CA GLU A 61 23.33 -6.24 5.60
C GLU A 61 24.15 -7.04 4.58
N ALA A 62 23.49 -7.66 3.59
CA ALA A 62 24.12 -8.60 2.66
C ALA A 62 24.48 -7.99 1.29
N ARG A 63 24.24 -6.71 1.03
CA ARG A 63 24.42 -6.03 -0.29
C ARG A 63 23.66 -6.66 -1.45
N ASP A 64 22.84 -7.65 -1.23
CA ASP A 64 21.99 -8.26 -2.24
C ASP A 64 20.81 -7.33 -2.55
N ARG A 65 20.76 -6.82 -3.78
CA ARG A 65 19.85 -5.75 -4.18
C ARG A 65 18.57 -6.22 -4.86
N ASP A 66 18.52 -7.47 -5.27
CA ASP A 66 17.36 -8.01 -6.02
C ASP A 66 16.89 -9.33 -5.39
N ILE A 67 16.31 -9.21 -4.20
CA ILE A 67 15.73 -10.37 -3.51
C ILE A 67 14.25 -10.48 -3.91
N PRO A 68 13.79 -11.64 -4.39
CA PRO A 68 12.38 -11.83 -4.69
C PRO A 68 11.53 -11.78 -3.41
N PHE A 69 10.34 -11.21 -3.50
CA PHE A 69 9.40 -11.15 -2.39
C PHE A 69 8.71 -12.51 -2.18
N THR A 70 9.41 -13.44 -1.54
CA THR A 70 8.93 -14.82 -1.30
C THR A 70 7.88 -14.89 -0.18
N ALA A 71 7.94 -13.99 0.81
CA ALA A 71 7.03 -13.93 1.96
C ALA A 71 5.65 -13.32 1.63
N LYS A 72 5.34 -13.08 0.36
CA LYS A 72 4.12 -12.38 -0.10
C LYS A 72 2.80 -12.98 0.40
N ASP A 73 2.78 -14.29 0.63
CA ASP A 73 1.59 -15.04 1.08
C ASP A 73 1.49 -15.15 2.61
N GLU A 74 2.44 -14.57 3.34
CA GLU A 74 2.36 -14.45 4.79
C GLU A 74 1.25 -13.46 5.19
N PRO A 75 0.63 -13.67 6.38
CA PRO A 75 -0.39 -12.75 6.87
C PRO A 75 0.16 -11.34 7.09
N ALA A 76 -0.65 -10.34 6.71
CA ALA A 76 -0.32 -8.94 6.92
C ALA A 76 -0.36 -8.54 8.41
N THR A 77 -1.21 -9.22 9.20
CA THR A 77 -1.37 -8.98 10.65
C THR A 77 -1.53 -10.27 11.43
N LEU A 78 -1.23 -10.20 12.72
CA LEU A 78 -1.60 -11.20 13.71
C LEU A 78 -2.33 -10.52 14.88
N PRO A 79 -3.52 -10.99 15.28
CA PRO A 79 -4.34 -12.01 14.59
C PRO A 79 -4.64 -11.66 13.14
N ARG A 80 -4.96 -12.67 12.31
CA ARG A 80 -5.38 -12.45 10.93
C ARG A 80 -6.73 -11.76 10.90
N VAL A 81 -6.93 -10.89 9.92
CA VAL A 81 -8.17 -10.13 9.75
C VAL A 81 -8.70 -10.25 8.34
N THR A 82 -10.02 -10.13 8.16
CA THR A 82 -10.65 -10.08 6.83
C THR A 82 -10.39 -8.77 6.11
N ASP A 83 -10.25 -7.67 6.87
CA ASP A 83 -10.18 -6.33 6.31
C ASP A 83 -9.07 -5.50 6.92
N LEU A 84 -8.28 -4.83 6.07
CA LEU A 84 -7.37 -3.76 6.46
C LEU A 84 -7.78 -2.47 5.79
N ILE A 85 -7.75 -1.38 6.54
CA ILE A 85 -8.04 -0.03 6.08
C ILE A 85 -6.72 0.73 6.02
N ILE A 86 -6.33 1.14 4.82
CA ILE A 86 -5.06 1.85 4.59
C ILE A 86 -5.36 3.25 4.09
N ILE A 87 -4.81 4.24 4.78
CA ILE A 87 -4.87 5.66 4.42
C ILE A 87 -3.46 6.23 4.33
N THR A 88 -3.28 7.36 3.68
CA THR A 88 -1.99 8.08 3.65
C THR A 88 -2.22 9.58 3.88
N GLU A 89 -1.21 10.24 4.40
CA GLU A 89 -1.24 11.70 4.55
C GLU A 89 -1.14 12.45 3.20
N LEU A 90 -0.75 11.73 2.14
CA LEU A 90 -0.45 12.31 0.82
C LEU A 90 -1.65 12.35 -0.12
N SER A 91 -2.71 11.57 0.15
CA SER A 91 -3.87 11.49 -0.73
C SER A 91 -5.19 11.42 0.05
N PRO A 92 -6.33 11.82 -0.55
CA PRO A 92 -7.62 11.83 0.14
C PRO A 92 -8.31 10.47 0.21
N TRP A 93 -7.82 9.45 -0.48
CA TRP A 93 -8.52 8.16 -0.59
C TRP A 93 -8.19 7.21 0.56
N CYS A 94 -9.11 6.27 0.76
CA CYS A 94 -9.00 5.14 1.67
C CYS A 94 -8.96 3.87 0.83
N THR A 95 -7.98 3.00 1.07
CA THR A 95 -7.85 1.69 0.44
C THR A 95 -8.33 0.63 1.41
N ILE A 96 -9.32 -0.16 1.02
CA ILE A 96 -9.81 -1.30 1.81
C ILE A 96 -9.29 -2.57 1.17
N VAL A 97 -8.44 -3.30 1.90
CA VAL A 97 -7.92 -4.60 1.48
C VAL A 97 -8.77 -5.67 2.13
N HIS A 98 -9.44 -6.50 1.32
CA HIS A 98 -10.34 -7.54 1.80
C HIS A 98 -9.89 -8.92 1.36
N ASN A 99 -9.91 -9.89 2.31
CA ASN A 99 -9.71 -11.31 2.04
C ASN A 99 -10.34 -12.15 3.17
N ASP A 100 -11.40 -12.91 2.86
CA ASP A 100 -12.10 -13.76 3.82
C ASP A 100 -11.20 -14.81 4.50
N ARG A 101 -10.10 -15.20 3.85
CA ARG A 101 -9.11 -16.16 4.39
C ARG A 101 -8.01 -15.49 5.21
N GLY A 102 -8.13 -14.20 5.43
CA GLY A 102 -7.14 -13.36 6.09
C GLY A 102 -6.23 -12.62 5.10
N VAL A 103 -6.13 -11.30 5.28
CA VAL A 103 -5.33 -10.43 4.44
C VAL A 103 -3.86 -10.82 4.48
N THR A 104 -3.27 -11.05 3.30
CA THR A 104 -1.84 -11.33 3.10
C THR A 104 -1.08 -10.07 2.68
N MET A 105 0.24 -10.13 2.71
CA MET A 105 1.06 -9.03 2.20
C MET A 105 0.88 -8.82 0.69
N SER A 106 0.65 -9.90 -0.06
CA SER A 106 0.32 -9.84 -1.49
C SER A 106 -0.98 -9.09 -1.75
N ASP A 107 -2.02 -9.34 -0.92
CA ASP A 107 -3.29 -8.63 -1.02
C ASP A 107 -3.11 -7.13 -0.78
N VAL A 108 -2.29 -6.76 0.21
CA VAL A 108 -1.97 -5.35 0.49
C VAL A 108 -1.34 -4.68 -0.71
N CYS A 109 -0.25 -5.25 -1.25
CA CYS A 109 0.44 -4.65 -2.39
C CYS A 109 -0.44 -4.58 -3.64
N SER A 110 -1.15 -5.67 -3.97
CA SER A 110 -1.98 -5.73 -5.17
C SER A 110 -3.18 -4.78 -5.11
N THR A 111 -3.83 -4.67 -3.94
CA THR A 111 -4.98 -3.77 -3.77
C THR A 111 -4.56 -2.31 -3.82
N ILE A 112 -3.46 -1.94 -3.15
CA ILE A 112 -2.91 -0.57 -3.23
C ILE A 112 -2.58 -0.24 -4.68
N TRP A 113 -1.85 -1.11 -5.38
CA TRP A 113 -1.49 -0.89 -6.78
C TRP A 113 -2.74 -0.66 -7.65
N LYS A 114 -3.75 -1.53 -7.57
CA LYS A 114 -5.00 -1.39 -8.33
C LYS A 114 -5.73 -0.09 -8.00
N GLU A 115 -5.90 0.23 -6.70
CA GLU A 115 -6.56 1.46 -6.27
C GLU A 115 -5.92 2.72 -6.85
N TYR A 116 -4.60 2.75 -6.94
CA TYR A 116 -3.88 3.92 -7.43
C TYR A 116 -3.69 3.95 -8.95
N THR A 117 -3.69 2.79 -9.64
CA THR A 117 -3.45 2.73 -11.10
C THR A 117 -4.73 2.53 -11.92
N GLU A 118 -5.77 1.92 -11.38
CA GLU A 118 -7.03 1.71 -12.10
C GLU A 118 -8.00 2.87 -11.92
N ASN A 119 -8.04 3.47 -10.72
CA ASN A 119 -8.92 4.60 -10.42
C ASN A 119 -8.35 5.94 -10.91
N CYS A 120 -9.26 6.80 -11.38
CA CYS A 120 -8.93 8.16 -11.79
C CYS A 120 -9.24 9.17 -10.67
N ILE A 121 -8.53 10.30 -10.71
CA ILE A 121 -8.84 11.49 -9.94
C ILE A 121 -10.11 12.11 -10.57
N THR A 122 -11.08 12.45 -9.74
CA THR A 122 -12.28 13.18 -10.20
C THR A 122 -11.95 14.64 -10.50
N GLU A 123 -12.76 15.29 -11.33
CA GLU A 123 -12.58 16.72 -11.63
C GLU A 123 -12.70 17.58 -10.37
N ALA A 124 -13.61 17.24 -9.46
CA ALA A 124 -13.77 17.94 -8.18
C ALA A 124 -12.51 17.84 -7.31
N GLU A 125 -11.94 16.63 -7.18
CA GLU A 125 -10.68 16.41 -6.44
C GLU A 125 -9.53 17.20 -7.08
N TYR A 126 -9.40 17.13 -8.41
CA TYR A 126 -8.35 17.85 -9.12
C TYR A 126 -8.44 19.37 -8.92
N ASN A 127 -9.65 19.93 -9.01
CA ASN A 127 -9.88 21.36 -8.85
C ASN A 127 -9.66 21.85 -7.38
N CYS A 128 -9.70 20.96 -6.40
CA CYS A 128 -9.33 21.29 -5.01
C CYS A 128 -7.82 21.47 -4.82
N LEU A 129 -6.99 21.04 -5.76
CA LEU A 129 -5.55 21.21 -5.68
C LEU A 129 -5.13 22.66 -6.00
N PRO A 130 -4.13 23.21 -5.29
CA PRO A 130 -3.48 24.44 -5.74
C PRO A 130 -2.91 24.30 -7.15
N ALA A 131 -2.93 25.39 -7.94
CA ALA A 131 -2.49 25.38 -9.34
C ALA A 131 -1.10 24.76 -9.56
N ARG A 132 -0.15 25.00 -8.64
CA ARG A 132 1.18 24.37 -8.68
C ARG A 132 1.12 22.85 -8.61
N LEU A 133 0.25 22.29 -7.77
CA LEU A 133 0.10 20.84 -7.64
C LEU A 133 -0.64 20.24 -8.83
N GLN A 134 -1.64 20.94 -9.37
CA GLN A 134 -2.32 20.54 -10.61
C GLN A 134 -1.32 20.37 -11.77
N GLU A 135 -0.40 21.34 -11.92
CA GLU A 135 0.62 21.28 -12.99
C GLU A 135 1.63 20.13 -12.74
N GLN A 136 1.97 19.84 -11.49
CA GLN A 136 2.81 18.68 -11.16
C GLN A 136 2.13 17.36 -11.50
N VAL A 137 0.85 17.17 -11.11
CA VAL A 137 0.05 15.98 -11.43
C VAL A 137 -0.02 15.79 -12.96
N LYS A 138 -0.29 16.85 -13.71
CA LYS A 138 -0.34 16.82 -15.17
C LYS A 138 0.99 16.35 -15.78
N ARG A 139 2.10 16.89 -15.31
CA ARG A 139 3.43 16.53 -15.82
C ARG A 139 3.79 15.07 -15.49
N VAL A 140 3.48 14.61 -14.27
CA VAL A 140 3.71 13.22 -13.86
C VAL A 140 2.86 12.26 -14.68
N SER A 141 1.59 12.58 -14.91
CA SER A 141 0.71 11.76 -15.76
C SER A 141 1.24 11.62 -17.17
N GLN A 142 1.75 12.70 -17.78
CA GLN A 142 2.39 12.66 -19.09
C GLN A 142 3.61 11.73 -19.11
N ASN A 143 4.46 11.80 -18.09
CA ASN A 143 5.64 10.93 -17.96
C ASN A 143 5.25 9.46 -17.80
N ASN A 144 4.25 9.16 -16.96
CA ASN A 144 3.78 7.80 -16.74
C ASN A 144 3.15 7.18 -18.00
N GLN A 145 2.45 7.98 -18.81
CA GLN A 145 1.87 7.53 -20.09
C GLN A 145 2.96 7.25 -21.14
N THR A 146 4.01 8.05 -21.18
CA THR A 146 5.12 7.87 -22.14
C THR A 146 6.02 6.69 -21.77
N ALA A 147 6.19 6.40 -20.49
CA ALA A 147 6.99 5.26 -20.03
C ALA A 147 6.39 3.88 -20.41
N GLY A 148 5.07 3.81 -20.64
CA GLY A 148 4.36 2.60 -21.09
C GLY A 148 4.09 2.52 -22.59
N SER A 149 4.45 3.53 -23.37
CA SER A 149 4.13 3.60 -24.80
C SER A 149 5.37 3.30 -25.65
N TRP A 150 5.16 2.48 -26.69
CA TRP A 150 6.17 2.24 -27.72
C TRP A 150 6.63 3.59 -28.35
N PRO A 151 7.95 3.77 -28.64
CA PRO A 151 8.44 4.99 -29.28
C PRO A 151 7.82 5.15 -30.68
N GLY A 152 6.79 5.95 -30.80
CA GLY A 152 6.05 6.19 -32.05
C GLY A 152 4.59 6.53 -31.88
N ALA A 153 4.00 6.27 -30.73
CA ALA A 153 2.63 6.71 -30.42
C ALA A 153 2.64 8.12 -29.80
N MET A 154 2.97 9.14 -30.60
CA MET A 154 2.75 10.52 -30.19
C MET A 154 1.23 10.80 -30.19
N TYR A 155 0.59 10.62 -29.06
CA TYR A 155 -0.75 11.16 -28.85
C TYR A 155 -0.63 12.67 -28.60
N TYR A 156 -0.92 13.45 -29.64
CA TYR A 156 -1.12 14.90 -29.53
C TYR A 156 -2.45 15.19 -28.83
N GLY A 157 -2.41 15.33 -27.50
CA GLY A 157 -3.56 15.75 -26.73
C GLY A 157 -3.20 15.88 -25.24
N THR A 158 -3.47 17.02 -24.65
CA THR A 158 -3.45 17.16 -23.19
C THR A 158 -4.50 16.23 -22.61
N PRO A 159 -4.13 15.28 -21.70
CA PRO A 159 -5.11 14.43 -21.06
C PRO A 159 -6.17 15.29 -20.37
N ALA A 160 -7.44 14.97 -20.57
CA ALA A 160 -8.49 15.61 -19.80
C ALA A 160 -8.28 15.36 -18.29
N PRO A 161 -8.60 16.30 -17.39
CA PRO A 161 -8.37 16.16 -15.95
C PRO A 161 -8.93 14.86 -15.35
N ASN A 162 -10.07 14.39 -15.85
CA ASN A 162 -10.72 13.15 -15.43
C ASN A 162 -10.00 11.86 -15.89
N ARG A 163 -8.87 11.95 -16.58
CA ARG A 163 -8.03 10.83 -17.00
C ARG A 163 -6.76 10.67 -16.16
N TYR A 164 -6.49 11.57 -15.22
CA TYR A 164 -5.37 11.43 -14.32
C TYR A 164 -5.64 10.27 -13.37
N LYS A 165 -4.65 9.39 -13.20
CA LYS A 165 -4.73 8.28 -12.25
C LYS A 165 -4.44 8.76 -10.83
N ARG A 166 -4.95 8.03 -9.83
CA ARG A 166 -4.66 8.35 -8.42
C ARG A 166 -3.17 8.32 -8.12
N VAL A 167 -2.40 7.47 -8.80
CA VAL A 167 -0.93 7.41 -8.63
C VAL A 167 -0.25 8.71 -9.07
N ASP A 168 -0.80 9.44 -10.06
CA ASP A 168 -0.25 10.72 -10.52
C ASP A 168 -0.34 11.81 -9.44
N TRP A 169 -1.33 11.72 -8.54
CA TRP A 169 -1.47 12.60 -7.37
C TRP A 169 -0.29 12.49 -6.41
N LEU A 170 0.30 11.30 -6.29
CA LEU A 170 1.44 11.05 -5.40
C LEU A 170 2.73 11.70 -5.89
N ARG A 171 2.79 12.06 -7.17
CA ARG A 171 3.93 12.70 -7.84
C ARG A 171 5.20 11.86 -7.79
N ASP A 172 6.20 12.27 -7.00
CA ASP A 172 7.48 11.59 -6.79
C ASP A 172 7.43 10.55 -5.67
N LYS A 173 6.39 10.55 -4.83
CA LYS A 173 6.21 9.64 -3.70
C LYS A 173 5.54 8.33 -4.13
N ILE A 174 6.23 7.52 -4.90
CA ILE A 174 5.70 6.32 -5.54
C ILE A 174 6.20 5.00 -4.96
N PHE A 175 7.17 5.05 -4.05
CA PHE A 175 7.68 3.86 -3.38
C PHE A 175 7.04 3.69 -2.00
N PHE A 176 6.59 2.48 -1.73
CA PHE A 176 6.07 2.10 -0.41
C PHE A 176 7.21 2.14 0.63
N ASP A 177 6.97 2.81 1.74
CA ASP A 177 7.94 3.00 2.84
C ASP A 177 7.38 2.48 4.18
N GLY A 178 6.43 1.57 4.10
CA GLY A 178 5.86 0.88 5.25
C GLY A 178 4.50 1.39 5.69
N LEU A 179 3.92 0.60 6.61
CA LEU A 179 2.67 0.91 7.30
C LEU A 179 2.96 1.19 8.77
N GLN A 180 2.22 2.12 9.35
CA GLN A 180 2.32 2.44 10.78
C GLN A 180 0.96 2.67 11.41
N LYS A 181 0.85 2.48 12.72
CA LYS A 181 -0.33 2.80 13.50
C LYS A 181 -0.26 4.25 13.97
N LYS A 182 -1.28 5.07 13.63
CA LYS A 182 -1.44 6.46 14.10
C LYS A 182 -2.91 6.74 14.40
N ASP A 183 -3.38 6.33 15.56
CA ASP A 183 -4.79 6.43 15.94
C ASP A 183 -5.29 7.88 15.98
N THR A 184 -4.44 8.83 16.38
CA THR A 184 -4.78 10.25 16.39
C THR A 184 -5.08 10.78 14.98
N TYR A 185 -4.26 10.42 14.02
CA TYR A 185 -4.49 10.80 12.62
C TYR A 185 -5.71 10.10 12.02
N ALA A 186 -5.86 8.79 12.28
CA ALA A 186 -7.02 8.02 11.84
C ALA A 186 -8.33 8.63 12.34
N SER A 187 -8.40 8.97 13.65
CA SER A 187 -9.57 9.60 14.25
C SER A 187 -9.86 10.99 13.68
N ALA A 188 -8.82 11.81 13.48
CA ALA A 188 -9.00 13.14 12.91
C ALA A 188 -9.51 13.09 11.46
N ARG A 189 -9.10 12.08 10.69
CA ARG A 189 -9.44 11.96 9.27
C ARG A 189 -10.73 11.21 9.01
N LEU A 190 -10.96 10.09 9.69
CA LEU A 190 -12.09 9.20 9.44
C LEU A 190 -13.24 9.39 10.44
N GLY A 191 -13.02 10.15 11.52
CA GLY A 191 -13.97 10.32 12.61
C GLY A 191 -13.99 9.16 13.61
N PHE A 192 -13.23 8.10 13.37
CA PHE A 192 -13.11 6.94 14.26
C PHE A 192 -11.71 6.32 14.19
N LYS A 193 -11.41 5.47 15.17
CA LYS A 193 -10.23 4.61 15.18
C LYS A 193 -10.64 3.15 15.23
N ALA A 194 -9.86 2.26 14.60
CA ALA A 194 -10.02 0.83 14.70
C ALA A 194 -8.66 0.14 14.67
N PRO A 195 -8.54 -1.08 15.22
CA PRO A 195 -7.27 -1.81 15.25
C PRO A 195 -6.67 -2.03 13.85
N ASN A 196 -7.52 -2.23 12.84
CA ASN A 196 -7.14 -2.54 11.46
C ASN A 196 -6.94 -1.32 10.55
N ILE A 197 -6.83 -0.10 11.10
CA ILE A 197 -6.49 1.11 10.33
C ILE A 197 -5.00 1.36 10.42
N PHE A 198 -4.34 1.49 9.28
CA PHE A 198 -2.91 1.80 9.16
C PHE A 198 -2.65 2.95 8.21
N ILE A 199 -1.59 3.71 8.49
CA ILE A 199 -1.15 4.83 7.67
C ILE A 199 0.01 4.35 6.80
N MET A 200 -0.14 4.49 5.49
CA MET A 200 0.89 4.19 4.50
C MET A 200 1.85 5.37 4.35
N ASN A 201 3.12 5.11 4.56
CA ASN A 201 4.21 6.01 4.24
C ASN A 201 4.71 5.73 2.83
N LEU A 202 5.13 6.78 2.13
CA LEU A 202 5.64 6.71 0.77
C LEU A 202 6.93 7.53 0.65
N ALA A 203 7.89 6.99 -0.11
CA ALA A 203 9.17 7.62 -0.45
C ALA A 203 9.27 7.95 -1.95
N SER A 204 10.28 8.74 -2.28
CA SER A 204 10.64 9.09 -3.68
C SER A 204 11.66 8.11 -4.23
#